data_a289dd5de52280574b8083c15b51692f
#
_entry.id   a289dd5de52280574b8083c15b51692f
#
_cell.length_a   1.000
_cell.length_b   1.000
_cell.length_c   1.000
_cell.angle_alpha   90.00
_cell.angle_beta   90.00
_cell.angle_gamma   90.00
#
_symmetry.space_group_name_H-M   'P 1'
#
loop_
_entity.id
_entity.type
_entity.pdbx_description
1 polymer ?
#
loop_
_entity_poly.entity_id
_entity_poly.type
_entity_poly.pdbx_seq_one_letter_code
_entity_poly.pdbx_strand_id
1 'polypeptide(L)'
;MIKGTRVWGGVMQQGKAFGLLEGGRGFVAASIGAVGVFIFSIILPDNIENTSLIDRKEAFRYVILFTSILAILVGGLVFLFMEDQNRSSSKQNSDTYSISNIQKVIKIESVWWLMLIVLAAYVGYKITDIFSLYASEVMLFNEVEAAQVGTFQLYLRPVICISIGLLADRTRGATWMINGFVIMLVGALLFASGLVKSGASLFFILSLITTTTGVYVLRTLYFAVFQEGYIPLGLTGTAVGVISVVGYTPDIFIGPIMGYLLDESPGLYGHQQVFMVLSVFSILGVFAAIKFSRLKNKKI
;
A
#
# COMPACT_ATOMS: atom_id res chain seq x y z
N MET A 1 1.09 16.83 0.92
CA MET A 1 -0.09 16.00 1.14
C MET A 1 -0.19 15.44 2.55
N ILE A 2 0.75 14.63 3.10
CA ILE A 2 0.69 14.03 4.47
C ILE A 2 0.54 15.09 5.58
N LYS A 3 1.31 16.20 5.54
CA LYS A 3 1.17 17.31 6.50
C LYS A 3 -0.24 17.93 6.45
N GLY A 4 -0.77 18.16 5.24
CA GLY A 4 -2.13 18.70 5.06
C GLY A 4 -3.20 17.75 5.63
N THR A 5 -3.10 16.45 5.34
CA THR A 5 -4.00 15.44 5.92
C THR A 5 -3.94 15.42 7.43
N ARG A 6 -2.73 15.53 8.01
CA ARG A 6 -2.53 15.57 9.46
C ARG A 6 -3.15 16.83 10.08
N VAL A 7 -3.02 18.00 9.44
CA VAL A 7 -3.66 19.24 9.87
C VAL A 7 -5.18 19.12 9.80
N TRP A 8 -5.71 18.57 8.71
CA TRP A 8 -7.15 18.38 8.53
C TRP A 8 -7.76 17.42 9.56
N GLY A 9 -7.09 16.32 9.90
CA GLY A 9 -7.53 15.37 10.94
C GLY A 9 -7.47 15.91 12.36
N GLY A 10 -6.73 17.01 12.58
CA GLY A 10 -6.56 17.60 13.91
C GLY A 10 -6.02 16.62 14.94
N VAL A 11 -6.39 16.78 16.21
CA VAL A 11 -5.92 15.93 17.31
C VAL A 11 -6.70 14.61 17.41
N MET A 12 -7.98 14.60 17.02
CA MET A 12 -8.92 13.51 17.35
C MET A 12 -9.32 12.62 16.17
N GLN A 13 -9.02 13.02 14.93
CA GLN A 13 -9.53 12.31 13.73
C GLN A 13 -8.41 11.98 12.71
N GLN A 14 -7.23 11.61 13.22
CA GLN A 14 -6.10 11.24 12.36
C GLN A 14 -6.40 9.98 11.54
N GLY A 15 -6.99 8.97 12.16
CA GLY A 15 -7.38 7.73 11.49
C GLY A 15 -8.39 7.99 10.37
N LYS A 16 -9.43 8.78 10.62
CA LYS A 16 -10.43 9.16 9.61
C LYS A 16 -9.77 9.91 8.44
N ALA A 17 -8.89 10.87 8.74
CA ALA A 17 -8.22 11.66 7.72
C ALA A 17 -7.36 10.79 6.78
N PHE A 18 -6.54 9.93 7.34
CA PHE A 18 -5.70 9.02 6.57
C PHE A 18 -6.50 7.88 5.92
N GLY A 19 -7.57 7.43 6.58
CA GLY A 19 -8.51 6.45 6.01
C GLY A 19 -9.19 6.97 4.75
N LEU A 20 -9.68 8.21 4.75
CA LEU A 20 -10.26 8.85 3.57
C LEU A 20 -9.20 9.11 2.47
N LEU A 21 -7.99 9.51 2.85
CA LEU A 21 -6.90 9.71 1.90
C LEU A 21 -6.54 8.41 1.17
N GLU A 22 -6.26 7.34 1.93
CA GLU A 22 -5.83 6.06 1.35
C GLU A 22 -7.01 5.31 0.70
N GLY A 23 -8.21 5.44 1.27
CA GLY A 23 -9.44 4.91 0.67
C GLY A 23 -9.77 5.59 -0.66
N GLY A 24 -9.69 6.93 -0.73
CA GLY A 24 -9.89 7.67 -1.97
C GLY A 24 -8.90 7.30 -3.06
N ARG A 25 -7.61 7.15 -2.71
CA ARG A 25 -6.59 6.64 -3.64
C ARG A 25 -6.93 5.24 -4.14
N GLY A 26 -7.38 4.36 -3.24
CA GLY A 26 -7.79 3.00 -3.60
C GLY A 26 -8.98 2.99 -4.54
N PHE A 27 -9.99 3.82 -4.27
CA PHE A 27 -11.17 3.93 -5.12
C PHE A 27 -10.84 4.38 -6.54
N VAL A 28 -10.01 5.42 -6.68
CA VAL A 28 -9.56 5.89 -8.00
C VAL A 28 -8.74 4.81 -8.72
N ALA A 29 -7.81 4.15 -8.02
CA ALA A 29 -7.01 3.07 -8.61
C ALA A 29 -7.89 1.89 -9.06
N ALA A 30 -8.86 1.47 -8.24
CA ALA A 30 -9.83 0.42 -8.57
C ALA A 30 -10.67 0.77 -9.78
N SER A 31 -11.16 2.03 -9.86
CA SER A 31 -11.96 2.51 -11.00
C SER A 31 -11.16 2.48 -12.30
N ILE A 32 -9.91 2.93 -12.28
CA ILE A 32 -9.02 2.87 -13.46
C ILE A 32 -8.72 1.41 -13.83
N GLY A 33 -8.47 0.55 -12.85
CA GLY A 33 -8.26 -0.88 -13.06
C GLY A 33 -9.46 -1.57 -13.69
N ALA A 34 -10.67 -1.25 -13.20
CA ALA A 34 -11.92 -1.79 -13.76
C ALA A 34 -12.13 -1.39 -15.22
N VAL A 35 -11.84 -0.14 -15.58
CA VAL A 35 -11.87 0.30 -16.99
C VAL A 35 -10.83 -0.46 -17.82
N GLY A 36 -9.63 -0.69 -17.27
CA GLY A 36 -8.62 -1.51 -17.94
C GLY A 36 -9.13 -2.93 -18.23
N VAL A 37 -9.69 -3.62 -17.22
CA VAL A 37 -10.28 -4.97 -17.40
C VAL A 37 -11.42 -4.95 -18.41
N PHE A 38 -12.27 -3.93 -18.39
CA PHE A 38 -13.36 -3.76 -19.35
C PHE A 38 -12.85 -3.61 -20.80
N ILE A 39 -11.78 -2.83 -21.02
CA ILE A 39 -11.13 -2.71 -22.33
C ILE A 39 -10.60 -4.08 -22.78
N PHE A 40 -9.94 -4.83 -21.89
CA PHE A 40 -9.46 -6.18 -22.18
C PHE A 40 -10.60 -7.12 -22.57
N SER A 41 -11.71 -7.12 -21.84
CA SER A 41 -12.86 -8.00 -22.10
C SER A 41 -13.59 -7.71 -23.41
N ILE A 42 -13.47 -6.49 -23.95
CA ILE A 42 -14.07 -6.16 -25.27
C ILE A 42 -13.16 -6.55 -26.42
N ILE A 43 -11.83 -6.43 -26.24
CA ILE A 43 -10.88 -6.59 -27.34
C ILE A 43 -10.44 -8.05 -27.48
N LEU A 44 -10.32 -8.77 -26.36
CA LEU A 44 -9.94 -10.18 -26.37
C LEU A 44 -11.16 -11.05 -26.70
N PRO A 45 -11.06 -12.00 -27.65
CA PRO A 45 -12.13 -12.92 -27.96
C PRO A 45 -12.43 -13.87 -26.78
N ASP A 46 -13.69 -14.34 -26.69
CA ASP A 46 -14.15 -15.25 -25.63
C ASP A 46 -13.35 -16.56 -25.53
N ASN A 47 -12.74 -17.01 -26.65
CA ASN A 47 -11.84 -18.17 -26.71
C ASN A 47 -10.37 -17.72 -26.60
N ILE A 48 -9.91 -17.59 -25.38
CA ILE A 48 -8.56 -17.09 -25.03
C ILE A 48 -7.43 -18.00 -25.56
N GLU A 49 -7.67 -19.29 -25.76
CA GLU A 49 -6.70 -20.24 -26.32
C GLU A 49 -6.22 -19.86 -27.75
N ASN A 50 -7.02 -19.09 -28.48
CA ASN A 50 -6.70 -18.64 -29.84
C ASN A 50 -6.22 -17.18 -29.92
N THR A 51 -6.02 -16.50 -28.76
CA THR A 51 -5.63 -15.09 -28.74
C THR A 51 -4.19 -14.93 -29.19
N SER A 52 -3.98 -14.23 -30.29
CA SER A 52 -2.64 -13.96 -30.82
C SER A 52 -1.89 -12.96 -29.91
N LEU A 53 -0.54 -13.01 -29.95
CA LEU A 53 0.30 -11.99 -29.29
C LEU A 53 0.02 -10.57 -29.80
N ILE A 54 -0.51 -10.45 -31.01
CA ILE A 54 -0.87 -9.17 -31.64
C ILE A 54 -2.10 -8.60 -30.95
N ASP A 55 -3.14 -9.39 -30.72
CA ASP A 55 -4.39 -8.97 -30.08
C ASP A 55 -4.13 -8.52 -28.62
N ARG A 56 -3.27 -9.26 -27.90
CA ARG A 56 -2.84 -8.89 -26.53
C ARG A 56 -2.10 -7.56 -26.51
N LYS A 57 -1.18 -7.33 -27.43
CA LYS A 57 -0.45 -6.06 -27.56
C LYS A 57 -1.39 -4.91 -27.90
N GLU A 58 -2.37 -5.15 -28.74
CA GLU A 58 -3.34 -4.13 -29.15
C GLU A 58 -4.26 -3.75 -27.97
N ALA A 59 -4.79 -4.72 -27.24
CA ALA A 59 -5.57 -4.48 -26.03
C ALA A 59 -4.76 -3.66 -24.99
N PHE A 60 -3.50 -4.03 -24.76
CA PHE A 60 -2.63 -3.32 -23.84
C PHE A 60 -2.33 -1.87 -24.29
N ARG A 61 -2.17 -1.67 -25.60
CA ARG A 61 -1.99 -0.34 -26.18
C ARG A 61 -3.18 0.59 -25.90
N TYR A 62 -4.41 0.09 -26.03
CA TYR A 62 -5.61 0.88 -25.73
C TYR A 62 -5.70 1.26 -24.23
N VAL A 63 -5.34 0.35 -23.33
CA VAL A 63 -5.27 0.65 -21.89
C VAL A 63 -4.23 1.75 -21.62
N ILE A 64 -3.03 1.67 -22.21
CA ILE A 64 -1.99 2.69 -22.08
C ILE A 64 -2.47 4.04 -22.62
N LEU A 65 -3.08 4.07 -23.80
CA LEU A 65 -3.59 5.31 -24.39
C LEU A 65 -4.69 5.95 -23.52
N PHE A 66 -5.64 5.14 -23.03
CA PHE A 66 -6.71 5.62 -22.15
C PHE A 66 -6.13 6.22 -20.86
N THR A 67 -5.26 5.51 -20.18
CA THR A 67 -4.66 5.99 -18.92
C THR A 67 -3.79 7.23 -19.12
N SER A 68 -3.08 7.32 -20.25
CA SER A 68 -2.28 8.50 -20.61
C SER A 68 -3.14 9.72 -20.86
N ILE A 69 -4.23 9.60 -21.61
CA ILE A 69 -5.19 10.69 -21.84
C ILE A 69 -5.80 11.15 -20.53
N LEU A 70 -6.23 10.20 -19.68
CA LEU A 70 -6.79 10.50 -18.35
C LEU A 70 -5.78 11.26 -17.48
N ALA A 71 -4.52 10.85 -17.47
CA ALA A 71 -3.46 11.53 -16.71
C ALA A 71 -3.22 12.97 -17.19
N ILE A 72 -3.24 13.20 -18.50
CA ILE A 72 -3.12 14.55 -19.09
C ILE A 72 -4.32 15.42 -18.70
N LEU A 73 -5.54 14.90 -18.79
CA LEU A 73 -6.75 15.61 -18.39
C LEU A 73 -6.74 16.00 -16.92
N VAL A 74 -6.41 15.05 -16.04
CA VAL A 74 -6.31 15.30 -14.58
C VAL A 74 -5.20 16.30 -14.29
N GLY A 75 -4.04 16.19 -14.94
CA GLY A 75 -2.95 17.18 -14.83
C GLY A 75 -3.37 18.57 -15.22
N GLY A 76 -4.12 18.70 -16.33
CA GLY A 76 -4.70 19.97 -16.79
C GLY A 76 -5.71 20.55 -15.78
N LEU A 77 -6.60 19.73 -15.23
CA LEU A 77 -7.55 20.17 -14.21
C LEU A 77 -6.83 20.65 -12.92
N VAL A 78 -5.81 19.92 -12.48
CA VAL A 78 -4.99 20.33 -11.33
C VAL A 78 -4.33 21.68 -11.60
N PHE A 79 -3.75 21.86 -12.78
CA PHE A 79 -3.11 23.12 -13.17
C PHE A 79 -4.07 24.30 -13.20
N LEU A 80 -5.33 24.09 -13.67
CA LEU A 80 -6.32 25.14 -13.81
C LEU A 80 -7.01 25.49 -12.49
N PHE A 81 -7.23 24.51 -11.61
CA PHE A 81 -8.08 24.68 -10.41
C PHE A 81 -7.32 24.70 -9.09
N MET A 82 -6.04 24.27 -9.05
CA MET A 82 -5.24 24.37 -7.82
C MET A 82 -4.69 25.79 -7.66
N GLU A 83 -5.29 26.55 -6.74
CA GLU A 83 -4.74 27.81 -6.29
C GLU A 83 -3.43 27.63 -5.52
N ASP A 84 -2.47 28.47 -5.81
CA ASP A 84 -1.18 28.52 -5.12
C ASP A 84 -1.37 29.15 -3.73
N GLN A 85 -1.63 28.32 -2.70
CA GLN A 85 -1.80 28.79 -1.31
C GLN A 85 -0.58 29.54 -0.77
N ASN A 86 0.56 29.54 -1.48
CA ASN A 86 1.74 30.31 -1.11
C ASN A 86 1.60 31.82 -1.30
N ARG A 87 0.57 32.32 -2.01
CA ARG A 87 0.36 33.77 -2.18
C ARG A 87 -0.22 34.47 -0.96
N SER A 88 -0.87 33.75 -0.03
CA SER A 88 -1.55 34.37 1.13
C SER A 88 -0.81 34.23 2.45
N SER A 89 0.27 33.46 2.53
CA SER A 89 1.00 33.22 3.78
C SER A 89 2.49 33.64 3.74
N SER A 90 2.75 34.84 3.20
CA SER A 90 4.12 35.39 3.16
C SER A 90 4.70 35.80 4.52
N LYS A 91 4.10 35.41 5.64
CA LYS A 91 4.59 35.77 7.00
C LYS A 91 4.57 34.67 8.06
N GLN A 92 4.36 33.39 7.70
CA GLN A 92 4.42 32.35 8.74
C GLN A 92 5.49 31.31 8.35
N ASN A 93 6.65 31.48 8.97
CA ASN A 93 7.79 30.55 9.03
C ASN A 93 7.84 29.55 7.89
N SER A 94 8.60 29.91 6.85
CA SER A 94 9.08 28.93 5.88
C SER A 94 9.57 27.70 6.65
N ASP A 95 8.94 26.54 6.42
CA ASP A 95 9.51 25.24 6.80
C ASP A 95 10.83 25.14 6.01
N THR A 96 11.84 25.87 6.48
CA THR A 96 13.17 25.85 5.89
C THR A 96 13.66 24.43 6.09
N TYR A 97 13.98 23.76 5.00
CA TYR A 97 14.70 22.49 5.02
C TYR A 97 16.03 22.73 5.74
N SER A 98 15.96 22.67 7.07
CA SER A 98 17.12 22.93 7.93
C SER A 98 17.69 21.59 8.35
N ILE A 99 18.98 21.43 8.16
CA ILE A 99 19.74 20.28 8.70
C ILE A 99 19.45 20.11 10.20
N SER A 100 19.21 21.21 10.93
CA SER A 100 18.78 21.21 12.31
C SER A 100 17.46 20.43 12.53
N ASN A 101 16.49 20.56 11.62
CA ASN A 101 15.22 19.82 11.72
C ASN A 101 15.40 18.32 11.49
N ILE A 102 16.28 17.92 10.57
CA ILE A 102 16.66 16.51 10.35
C ILE A 102 17.31 15.94 11.62
N GLN A 103 18.25 16.66 12.21
CA GLN A 103 18.89 16.25 13.47
C GLN A 103 17.90 16.10 14.63
N LYS A 104 16.92 17.01 14.72
CA LYS A 104 15.83 16.88 15.72
C LYS A 104 14.98 15.63 15.48
N VAL A 105 14.61 15.36 14.24
CA VAL A 105 13.78 14.20 13.87
C VAL A 105 14.50 12.88 14.16
N ILE A 106 15.77 12.77 13.81
CA ILE A 106 16.57 11.54 14.03
C ILE A 106 16.72 11.22 15.53
N LYS A 107 16.66 12.24 16.42
CA LYS A 107 16.70 12.05 17.88
C LYS A 107 15.40 11.49 18.44
N ILE A 108 14.29 11.52 17.69
CA ILE A 108 12.98 11.01 18.14
C ILE A 108 12.97 9.49 17.99
N GLU A 109 12.90 8.76 19.09
CA GLU A 109 12.92 7.29 19.12
C GLU A 109 11.83 6.66 18.25
N SER A 110 10.62 7.23 18.24
CA SER A 110 9.49 6.72 17.43
C SER A 110 9.75 6.75 15.93
N VAL A 111 10.61 7.64 15.44
CA VAL A 111 10.97 7.74 14.01
C VAL A 111 11.67 6.48 13.54
N TRP A 112 12.57 5.90 14.33
CA TRP A 112 13.28 4.66 14.00
C TRP A 112 12.34 3.45 13.93
N TRP A 113 11.42 3.35 14.89
CA TRP A 113 10.41 2.29 14.84
C TRP A 113 9.48 2.45 13.66
N LEU A 114 9.09 3.70 13.33
CA LEU A 114 8.26 3.98 12.16
C LEU A 114 8.99 3.70 10.84
N MET A 115 10.29 3.93 10.73
CA MET A 115 11.07 3.51 9.56
C MET A 115 10.93 2.00 9.33
N LEU A 116 11.09 1.19 10.37
CA LEU A 116 10.97 -0.26 10.27
C LEU A 116 9.53 -0.72 10.00
N ILE A 117 8.54 -0.07 10.62
CA ILE A 117 7.12 -0.32 10.40
C ILE A 117 6.76 -0.02 8.94
N VAL A 118 7.15 1.15 8.42
CA VAL A 118 6.84 1.54 7.03
C VAL A 118 7.54 0.61 6.05
N LEU A 119 8.80 0.27 6.29
CA LEU A 119 9.55 -0.68 5.46
C LEU A 119 8.83 -2.03 5.40
N ALA A 120 8.50 -2.63 6.55
CA ALA A 120 7.84 -3.93 6.60
C ALA A 120 6.43 -3.90 5.98
N ALA A 121 5.66 -2.85 6.23
CA ALA A 121 4.34 -2.65 5.62
C ALA A 121 4.41 -2.46 4.10
N TYR A 122 5.46 -1.77 3.63
CA TYR A 122 5.65 -1.50 2.21
C TYR A 122 6.12 -2.74 1.44
N VAL A 123 6.89 -3.63 2.07
CA VAL A 123 7.15 -4.98 1.51
C VAL A 123 5.83 -5.71 1.24
N GLY A 124 4.91 -5.71 2.20
CA GLY A 124 3.58 -6.31 2.01
C GLY A 124 2.83 -5.69 0.83
N TYR A 125 2.85 -4.36 0.74
CA TYR A 125 2.21 -3.65 -0.37
C TYR A 125 2.80 -4.04 -1.73
N LYS A 126 4.12 -4.17 -1.85
CA LYS A 126 4.78 -4.58 -3.11
C LYS A 126 4.47 -6.03 -3.48
N ILE A 127 4.39 -6.91 -2.49
CA ILE A 127 4.07 -8.32 -2.74
C ILE A 127 2.61 -8.51 -3.20
N THR A 128 1.68 -7.60 -2.86
CA THR A 128 0.32 -7.69 -3.42
C THR A 128 0.25 -7.52 -4.93
N ASP A 129 1.27 -6.97 -5.57
CA ASP A 129 1.34 -6.81 -7.02
C ASP A 129 1.37 -8.17 -7.76
N ILE A 130 1.79 -9.27 -7.09
CA ILE A 130 1.86 -10.61 -7.72
C ILE A 130 0.56 -11.42 -7.63
N PHE A 131 -0.52 -10.92 -7.02
CA PHE A 131 -1.76 -11.70 -6.90
C PHE A 131 -2.38 -12.08 -8.24
N SER A 132 -2.31 -11.20 -9.25
CA SER A 132 -2.75 -11.55 -10.61
C SER A 132 -1.88 -12.63 -11.23
N LEU A 133 -0.56 -12.58 -11.02
CA LEU A 133 0.37 -13.60 -11.49
C LEU A 133 0.13 -14.93 -10.77
N TYR A 134 -0.09 -14.91 -9.46
CA TYR A 134 -0.49 -16.11 -8.70
C TYR A 134 -1.79 -16.73 -9.25
N ALA A 135 -2.77 -15.89 -9.57
CA ALA A 135 -4.04 -16.36 -10.13
C ALA A 135 -3.83 -17.05 -11.49
N SER A 136 -2.98 -16.53 -12.37
CA SER A 136 -2.70 -17.15 -13.66
C SER A 136 -1.81 -18.40 -13.56
N GLU A 137 -0.71 -18.35 -12.79
CA GLU A 137 0.29 -19.44 -12.76
C GLU A 137 -0.10 -20.60 -11.83
N VAL A 138 -0.74 -20.31 -10.70
CA VAL A 138 -1.03 -21.33 -9.66
C VAL A 138 -2.49 -21.72 -9.68
N MET A 139 -3.41 -20.76 -9.79
CA MET A 139 -4.84 -21.06 -9.84
C MET A 139 -5.33 -21.42 -11.23
N LEU A 140 -4.50 -21.21 -12.26
CA LEU A 140 -4.79 -21.48 -13.67
C LEU A 140 -5.99 -20.67 -14.21
N PHE A 141 -6.15 -19.46 -13.69
CA PHE A 141 -7.14 -18.51 -14.17
C PHE A 141 -6.72 -17.94 -15.53
N ASN A 142 -7.70 -17.62 -16.35
CA ASN A 142 -7.42 -16.95 -17.61
C ASN A 142 -6.97 -15.49 -17.38
N GLU A 143 -6.50 -14.81 -18.42
CA GLU A 143 -5.93 -13.45 -18.32
C GLU A 143 -6.93 -12.42 -17.79
N VAL A 144 -8.19 -12.54 -18.18
CA VAL A 144 -9.26 -11.64 -17.73
C VAL A 144 -9.58 -11.90 -16.25
N GLU A 145 -9.71 -13.16 -15.86
CA GLU A 145 -9.94 -13.57 -14.47
C GLU A 145 -8.77 -13.14 -13.56
N ALA A 146 -7.54 -13.34 -14.01
CA ALA A 146 -6.34 -12.92 -13.29
C ALA A 146 -6.28 -11.38 -13.12
N ALA A 147 -6.64 -10.62 -14.15
CA ALA A 147 -6.75 -9.17 -14.07
C ALA A 147 -7.89 -8.71 -13.14
N GLN A 148 -9.00 -9.45 -13.11
CA GLN A 148 -10.10 -9.21 -12.17
C GLN A 148 -9.66 -9.41 -10.71
N VAL A 149 -8.79 -10.39 -10.41
CA VAL A 149 -8.21 -10.59 -9.07
C VAL A 149 -7.42 -9.36 -8.63
N GLY A 150 -6.57 -8.82 -9.50
CA GLY A 150 -5.83 -7.58 -9.22
C GLY A 150 -6.74 -6.38 -8.99
N THR A 151 -7.81 -6.26 -9.77
CA THR A 151 -8.79 -5.19 -9.62
C THR A 151 -9.62 -5.36 -8.36
N PHE A 152 -10.06 -6.58 -8.03
CA PHE A 152 -10.82 -6.89 -6.83
C PHE A 152 -10.09 -6.47 -5.55
N GLN A 153 -8.79 -6.77 -5.44
CA GLN A 153 -8.02 -6.34 -4.27
C GLN A 153 -7.99 -4.81 -4.11
N LEU A 154 -7.97 -4.06 -5.22
CA LEU A 154 -8.00 -2.59 -5.16
C LEU A 154 -9.35 -2.06 -4.63
N TYR A 155 -10.47 -2.73 -4.91
CA TYR A 155 -11.78 -2.39 -4.33
C TYR A 155 -11.88 -2.65 -2.83
N LEU A 156 -11.10 -3.58 -2.29
CA LEU A 156 -11.02 -3.79 -0.83
C LEU A 156 -10.38 -2.59 -0.12
N ARG A 157 -9.50 -1.86 -0.80
CA ARG A 157 -8.73 -0.76 -0.19
C ARG A 157 -9.60 0.36 0.39
N PRO A 158 -10.57 0.98 -0.33
CA PRO A 158 -11.41 2.02 0.24
C PRO A 158 -12.21 1.52 1.44
N VAL A 159 -12.76 0.29 1.38
CA VAL A 159 -13.54 -0.30 2.46
C VAL A 159 -12.67 -0.48 3.71
N ILE A 160 -11.51 -1.12 3.58
CA ILE A 160 -10.61 -1.40 4.70
C ILE A 160 -10.05 -0.10 5.28
N CYS A 161 -9.56 0.82 4.41
CA CYS A 161 -8.92 2.05 4.88
C CYS A 161 -9.89 2.96 5.64
N ILE A 162 -11.11 3.14 5.16
CA ILE A 162 -12.12 3.95 5.84
C ILE A 162 -12.53 3.30 7.15
N SER A 163 -12.82 1.99 7.14
CA SER A 163 -13.22 1.25 8.33
C SER A 163 -12.16 1.31 9.43
N ILE A 164 -10.90 1.02 9.08
CA ILE A 164 -9.80 1.03 10.06
C ILE A 164 -9.48 2.44 10.54
N GLY A 165 -9.61 3.45 9.69
CA GLY A 165 -9.44 4.84 10.08
C GLY A 165 -10.41 5.26 11.17
N LEU A 166 -11.69 4.90 11.01
CA LEU A 166 -12.73 5.16 12.02
C LEU A 166 -12.53 4.37 13.31
N LEU A 167 -12.08 3.12 13.21
CA LEU A 167 -11.79 2.28 14.38
C LEU A 167 -10.57 2.77 15.15
N ALA A 168 -9.53 3.22 14.46
CA ALA A 168 -8.31 3.75 15.06
C ALA A 168 -8.57 5.03 15.86
N ASP A 169 -9.45 5.91 15.37
CA ASP A 169 -9.82 7.14 16.11
C ASP A 169 -10.60 6.87 17.40
N ARG A 170 -11.32 5.74 17.48
CA ARG A 170 -12.06 5.34 18.69
C ARG A 170 -11.21 4.58 19.71
N THR A 171 -10.04 4.12 19.29
CA THR A 171 -9.17 3.25 20.09
C THR A 171 -7.73 3.76 20.00
N ARG A 172 -6.76 2.90 19.65
CA ARG A 172 -5.35 3.26 19.49
C ARG A 172 -4.83 2.76 18.15
N GLY A 173 -4.33 3.66 17.31
CA GLY A 173 -3.74 3.33 16.01
C GLY A 173 -2.57 2.36 16.11
N ALA A 174 -1.72 2.51 17.15
CA ALA A 174 -0.62 1.59 17.40
C ALA A 174 -1.06 0.14 17.62
N THR A 175 -2.20 -0.09 18.29
CA THR A 175 -2.76 -1.44 18.48
C THR A 175 -3.22 -2.03 17.15
N TRP A 176 -3.86 -1.23 16.31
CA TRP A 176 -4.29 -1.68 14.99
C TRP A 176 -3.13 -1.93 14.05
N MET A 177 -1.98 -1.26 14.20
CA MET A 177 -0.78 -1.62 13.46
C MET A 177 -0.26 -3.02 13.83
N ILE A 178 -0.26 -3.37 15.13
CA ILE A 178 0.10 -4.73 15.57
C ILE A 178 -0.86 -5.74 14.93
N ASN A 179 -2.18 -5.51 15.05
CA ASN A 179 -3.18 -6.39 14.45
C ASN A 179 -3.04 -6.49 12.93
N GLY A 180 -2.74 -5.38 12.24
CA GLY A 180 -2.49 -5.36 10.80
C GLY A 180 -1.33 -6.26 10.38
N PHE A 181 -0.21 -6.21 11.11
CA PHE A 181 0.92 -7.11 10.86
C PHE A 181 0.59 -8.58 11.17
N VAL A 182 -0.17 -8.85 12.24
CA VAL A 182 -0.62 -10.22 12.56
C VAL A 182 -1.54 -10.76 11.46
N ILE A 183 -2.51 -9.97 11.00
CA ILE A 183 -3.40 -10.34 9.90
C ILE A 183 -2.60 -10.59 8.61
N MET A 184 -1.66 -9.70 8.28
CA MET A 184 -0.77 -9.86 7.13
C MET A 184 0.06 -11.14 7.23
N LEU A 185 0.60 -11.45 8.42
CA LEU A 185 1.36 -12.68 8.69
C LEU A 185 0.50 -13.93 8.48
N VAL A 186 -0.73 -13.95 9.00
CA VAL A 186 -1.65 -15.08 8.80
C VAL A 186 -1.91 -15.31 7.31
N GLY A 187 -2.22 -14.25 6.56
CA GLY A 187 -2.44 -14.35 5.11
C GLY A 187 -1.19 -14.83 4.36
N ALA A 188 -0.01 -14.30 4.72
CA ALA A 188 1.27 -14.74 4.14
C ALA A 188 1.56 -16.21 4.41
N LEU A 189 1.33 -16.70 5.64
CA LEU A 189 1.51 -18.10 6.01
C LEU A 189 0.52 -19.03 5.30
N LEU A 190 -0.71 -18.59 5.05
CA LEU A 190 -1.67 -19.37 4.26
C LEU A 190 -1.17 -19.58 2.83
N PHE A 191 -0.65 -18.55 2.16
CA PHE A 191 -0.02 -18.70 0.84
C PHE A 191 1.27 -19.54 0.89
N ALA A 192 2.12 -19.33 1.89
CA ALA A 192 3.37 -20.07 2.05
C ALA A 192 3.14 -21.56 2.38
N SER A 193 1.99 -21.94 2.95
CA SER A 193 1.68 -23.33 3.35
C SER A 193 1.49 -24.28 2.17
N GLY A 194 1.26 -23.78 0.95
CA GLY A 194 0.94 -24.59 -0.23
C GLY A 194 -0.50 -25.13 -0.25
N LEU A 195 -1.35 -24.74 0.68
CA LEU A 195 -2.78 -25.08 0.66
C LEU A 195 -3.55 -24.35 -0.44
N VAL A 196 -3.02 -23.19 -0.88
CA VAL A 196 -3.59 -22.38 -1.94
C VAL A 196 -3.09 -22.88 -3.28
N LYS A 197 -3.86 -23.72 -3.93
CA LYS A 197 -3.54 -24.33 -5.24
C LYS A 197 -4.78 -24.44 -6.12
N SER A 198 -4.59 -24.80 -7.37
CA SER A 198 -5.70 -25.00 -8.32
C SER A 198 -6.79 -25.91 -7.72
N GLY A 199 -8.05 -25.49 -7.84
CA GLY A 199 -9.20 -26.12 -7.20
C GLY A 199 -9.50 -25.64 -5.78
N ALA A 200 -8.61 -24.89 -5.11
CA ALA A 200 -8.80 -24.35 -3.77
C ALA A 200 -9.21 -22.85 -3.78
N SER A 201 -10.17 -22.47 -4.62
CA SER A 201 -10.55 -21.07 -4.85
C SER A 201 -10.97 -20.34 -3.57
N LEU A 202 -11.66 -21.03 -2.64
CA LEU A 202 -12.05 -20.42 -1.37
C LEU A 202 -10.82 -20.05 -0.52
N PHE A 203 -9.82 -20.95 -0.43
CA PHE A 203 -8.57 -20.68 0.29
C PHE A 203 -7.79 -19.54 -0.35
N PHE A 204 -7.78 -19.46 -1.68
CA PHE A 204 -7.16 -18.36 -2.42
C PHE A 204 -7.80 -17.01 -2.05
N ILE A 205 -9.14 -16.92 -2.16
CA ILE A 205 -9.87 -15.68 -1.85
C ILE A 205 -9.68 -15.27 -0.38
N LEU A 206 -9.78 -16.21 0.56
CA LEU A 206 -9.57 -15.93 1.98
C LEU A 206 -8.15 -15.44 2.28
N SER A 207 -7.14 -16.09 1.70
CA SER A 207 -5.73 -15.70 1.87
C SER A 207 -5.46 -14.33 1.27
N LEU A 208 -6.02 -14.04 0.09
CA LEU A 208 -5.93 -12.75 -0.58
C LEU A 208 -6.57 -11.64 0.28
N ILE A 209 -7.82 -11.83 0.71
CA ILE A 209 -8.52 -10.85 1.55
C ILE A 209 -7.77 -10.62 2.85
N THR A 210 -7.27 -11.67 3.49
CA THR A 210 -6.55 -11.57 4.76
C THR A 210 -5.24 -10.80 4.59
N THR A 211 -4.41 -11.18 3.61
CA THR A 211 -3.15 -10.47 3.34
C THR A 211 -3.40 -9.00 2.98
N THR A 212 -4.32 -8.76 2.06
CA THR A 212 -4.69 -7.41 1.60
C THR A 212 -5.23 -6.55 2.74
N THR A 213 -6.05 -7.12 3.63
CA THR A 213 -6.55 -6.42 4.82
C THR A 213 -5.40 -5.96 5.71
N GLY A 214 -4.46 -6.84 6.04
CA GLY A 214 -3.28 -6.48 6.82
C GLY A 214 -2.49 -5.34 6.18
N VAL A 215 -2.21 -5.43 4.89
CA VAL A 215 -1.48 -4.41 4.14
C VAL A 215 -2.18 -3.06 4.17
N TYR A 216 -3.49 -2.99 3.91
CA TYR A 216 -4.20 -1.72 3.85
C TYR A 216 -4.46 -1.11 5.23
N VAL A 217 -4.63 -1.91 6.28
CA VAL A 217 -4.61 -1.44 7.67
C VAL A 217 -3.30 -0.69 7.97
N LEU A 218 -2.18 -1.29 7.65
CA LEU A 218 -0.86 -0.70 7.88
C LEU A 218 -0.65 0.57 7.06
N ARG A 219 -1.00 0.54 5.76
CA ARG A 219 -0.88 1.71 4.88
C ARG A 219 -1.67 2.91 5.37
N THR A 220 -2.84 2.69 5.94
CA THR A 220 -3.68 3.75 6.50
C THR A 220 -3.04 4.36 7.74
N LEU A 221 -2.43 3.53 8.58
CA LEU A 221 -2.09 3.94 9.95
C LEU A 221 -0.65 4.43 10.14
N TYR A 222 0.33 3.99 9.35
CA TYR A 222 1.74 4.27 9.66
C TYR A 222 2.11 5.76 9.68
N PHE A 223 1.34 6.64 9.02
CA PHE A 223 1.48 8.10 9.17
C PHE A 223 0.41 8.72 10.07
N ALA A 224 -0.74 8.05 10.25
CA ALA A 224 -1.78 8.50 11.16
C ALA A 224 -1.33 8.50 12.63
N VAL A 225 -0.44 7.57 13.00
CA VAL A 225 0.05 7.41 14.37
C VAL A 225 1.19 8.36 14.77
N PHE A 226 1.50 9.36 13.95
CA PHE A 226 2.56 10.33 14.28
C PHE A 226 2.34 11.05 15.61
N GLN A 227 1.08 11.30 15.96
CA GLN A 227 0.74 11.91 17.24
C GLN A 227 0.99 10.94 18.42
N GLU A 228 0.64 9.65 18.26
CA GLU A 228 0.95 8.62 19.25
C GLU A 228 2.47 8.42 19.41
N GLY A 229 3.24 8.68 18.33
CA GLY A 229 4.70 8.66 18.32
C GLY A 229 5.34 9.97 18.82
N TYR A 230 4.55 10.92 19.33
CA TYR A 230 5.03 12.21 19.84
C TYR A 230 5.83 13.04 18.81
N ILE A 231 5.54 12.89 17.52
CA ILE A 231 6.17 13.67 16.46
C ILE A 231 5.50 15.05 16.38
N PRO A 232 6.22 16.16 16.59
CA PRO A 232 5.64 17.50 16.53
C PRO A 232 5.04 17.83 15.17
N LEU A 233 3.94 18.57 15.13
CA LEU A 233 3.24 18.93 13.88
C LEU A 233 4.16 19.71 12.92
N GLY A 234 4.99 20.62 13.46
CA GLY A 234 5.95 21.42 12.68
C GLY A 234 7.07 20.58 12.03
N LEU A 235 7.37 19.39 12.56
CA LEU A 235 8.38 18.48 12.02
C LEU A 235 7.78 17.37 11.13
N THR A 236 6.47 17.39 10.86
CA THR A 236 5.78 16.33 10.08
C THR A 236 6.43 16.11 8.71
N GLY A 237 6.68 17.18 7.95
CA GLY A 237 7.27 17.06 6.62
C GLY A 237 8.66 16.44 6.65
N THR A 238 9.52 16.91 7.56
CA THR A 238 10.87 16.37 7.74
C THR A 238 10.82 14.90 8.22
N ALA A 239 9.93 14.58 9.17
CA ALA A 239 9.77 13.22 9.67
C ALA A 239 9.30 12.25 8.58
N VAL A 240 8.30 12.64 7.76
CA VAL A 240 7.87 11.86 6.60
C VAL A 240 9.04 11.63 5.64
N GLY A 241 9.80 12.67 5.31
CA GLY A 241 10.96 12.56 4.42
C GLY A 241 11.98 11.56 4.94
N VAL A 242 12.41 11.70 6.20
CA VAL A 242 13.41 10.83 6.85
C VAL A 242 12.91 9.37 6.94
N ILE A 243 11.65 9.16 7.35
CA ILE A 243 11.05 7.82 7.43
C ILE A 243 10.93 7.19 6.04
N SER A 244 10.58 7.98 5.03
CA SER A 244 10.39 7.49 3.66
C SER A 244 11.69 7.03 3.00
N VAL A 245 12.84 7.62 3.35
CA VAL A 245 14.15 7.18 2.83
C VAL A 245 14.40 5.71 3.10
N VAL A 246 14.09 5.25 4.31
CA VAL A 246 14.22 3.83 4.67
C VAL A 246 12.95 3.05 4.31
N GLY A 247 11.79 3.61 4.60
CA GLY A 247 10.50 2.93 4.49
C GLY A 247 10.13 2.51 3.07
N TYR A 248 10.61 3.22 2.04
CA TYR A 248 10.34 2.89 0.64
C TYR A 248 11.51 2.20 -0.08
N THR A 249 12.57 1.81 0.62
CA THR A 249 13.64 0.98 0.04
C THR A 249 13.17 -0.36 -0.56
N PRO A 250 12.02 -0.96 -0.15
CA PRO A 250 11.52 -2.14 -0.83
C PRO A 250 11.28 -1.98 -2.33
N ASP A 251 11.06 -0.76 -2.83
CA ASP A 251 11.01 -0.50 -4.28
C ASP A 251 12.31 -0.91 -5.00
N ILE A 252 13.44 -0.91 -4.29
CA ILE A 252 14.75 -1.25 -4.86
C ILE A 252 14.98 -2.76 -4.87
N PHE A 253 14.60 -3.48 -3.80
CA PHE A 253 15.04 -4.86 -3.60
C PHE A 253 13.93 -5.91 -3.71
N ILE A 254 12.67 -5.57 -3.43
CA ILE A 254 11.59 -6.58 -3.44
C ILE A 254 11.28 -7.07 -4.86
N GLY A 255 11.27 -6.18 -5.86
CA GLY A 255 11.09 -6.59 -7.26
C GLY A 255 12.14 -7.62 -7.71
N PRO A 256 13.44 -7.32 -7.59
CA PRO A 256 14.50 -8.30 -7.88
C PRO A 256 14.41 -9.60 -7.08
N ILE A 257 14.07 -9.55 -5.78
CA ILE A 257 13.90 -10.76 -4.97
C ILE A 257 12.74 -11.61 -5.49
N MET A 258 11.57 -10.99 -5.76
CA MET A 258 10.41 -11.70 -6.31
C MET A 258 10.73 -12.32 -7.66
N GLY A 259 11.36 -11.55 -8.57
CA GLY A 259 11.76 -12.05 -9.89
C GLY A 259 12.68 -13.26 -9.77
N TYR A 260 13.76 -13.16 -8.96
CA TYR A 260 14.68 -14.27 -8.76
C TYR A 260 14.00 -15.52 -8.21
N LEU A 261 13.13 -15.40 -7.21
CA LEU A 261 12.46 -16.55 -6.59
C LEU A 261 11.46 -17.22 -7.55
N LEU A 262 10.75 -16.43 -8.35
CA LEU A 262 9.78 -16.94 -9.32
C LEU A 262 10.47 -17.56 -10.54
N ASP A 263 11.58 -17.00 -11.01
CA ASP A 263 12.36 -17.53 -12.13
C ASP A 263 13.09 -18.83 -11.77
N GLU A 264 13.69 -18.89 -10.57
CA GLU A 264 14.41 -20.08 -10.08
C GLU A 264 13.45 -21.25 -9.79
N SER A 265 12.24 -20.95 -9.34
CA SER A 265 11.25 -21.96 -8.93
C SER A 265 9.86 -21.59 -9.48
N PRO A 266 9.59 -21.77 -10.79
CA PRO A 266 8.31 -21.42 -11.39
C PRO A 266 7.10 -22.10 -10.72
N GLY A 267 5.96 -21.41 -10.70
CA GLY A 267 4.70 -21.93 -10.20
C GLY A 267 4.58 -21.85 -8.67
N LEU A 268 3.88 -22.80 -8.07
CA LEU A 268 3.48 -22.75 -6.64
C LEU A 268 4.67 -22.53 -5.69
N TYR A 269 5.80 -23.21 -5.93
CA TYR A 269 6.94 -23.17 -5.00
C TYR A 269 7.61 -21.80 -4.94
N GLY A 270 7.82 -21.14 -6.06
CA GLY A 270 8.37 -19.77 -6.07
C GLY A 270 7.45 -18.78 -5.37
N HIS A 271 6.16 -18.88 -5.62
CA HIS A 271 5.18 -18.05 -4.91
C HIS A 271 5.19 -18.31 -3.39
N GLN A 272 5.31 -19.57 -2.93
CA GLN A 272 5.46 -19.87 -1.51
C GLN A 272 6.68 -19.18 -0.91
N GLN A 273 7.83 -19.19 -1.60
CA GLN A 273 9.04 -18.52 -1.14
C GLN A 273 8.85 -17.00 -1.02
N VAL A 274 8.17 -16.36 -1.97
CA VAL A 274 7.83 -14.92 -1.88
C VAL A 274 6.97 -14.63 -0.65
N PHE A 275 5.96 -15.47 -0.36
CA PHE A 275 5.14 -15.28 0.84
C PHE A 275 5.87 -15.65 2.15
N MET A 276 6.90 -16.51 2.12
CA MET A 276 7.81 -16.68 3.26
C MET A 276 8.61 -15.41 3.55
N VAL A 277 9.10 -14.71 2.51
CA VAL A 277 9.75 -13.39 2.68
C VAL A 277 8.77 -12.42 3.33
N LEU A 278 7.51 -12.36 2.87
CA LEU A 278 6.48 -11.52 3.50
C LEU A 278 6.26 -11.88 4.97
N SER A 279 6.27 -13.16 5.31
CA SER A 279 6.10 -13.63 6.70
C SER A 279 7.22 -13.12 7.61
N VAL A 280 8.47 -13.14 7.14
CA VAL A 280 9.62 -12.60 7.89
C VAL A 280 9.46 -11.10 8.14
N PHE A 281 9.12 -10.32 7.11
CA PHE A 281 8.88 -8.87 7.28
C PHE A 281 7.66 -8.58 8.15
N SER A 282 6.62 -9.42 8.10
CA SER A 282 5.46 -9.29 8.99
C SER A 282 5.84 -9.46 10.46
N ILE A 283 6.68 -10.45 10.78
CA ILE A 283 7.20 -10.67 12.16
C ILE A 283 8.03 -9.48 12.61
N LEU A 284 8.94 -8.97 11.76
CA LEU A 284 9.71 -7.76 12.05
C LEU A 284 8.81 -6.56 12.30
N GLY A 285 7.75 -6.43 11.51
CA GLY A 285 6.74 -5.38 11.67
C GLY A 285 5.95 -5.49 12.97
N VAL A 286 5.53 -6.70 13.37
CA VAL A 286 4.90 -6.95 14.68
C VAL A 286 5.82 -6.49 15.82
N PHE A 287 7.08 -6.89 15.77
CA PHE A 287 8.06 -6.49 16.79
C PHE A 287 8.20 -4.97 16.87
N ALA A 288 8.38 -4.31 15.71
CA ALA A 288 8.52 -2.85 15.64
C ALA A 288 7.26 -2.14 16.14
N ALA A 289 6.07 -2.60 15.77
CA ALA A 289 4.80 -2.03 16.21
C ALA A 289 4.57 -2.21 17.73
N ILE A 290 4.97 -3.34 18.32
CA ILE A 290 4.92 -3.56 19.77
C ILE A 290 5.87 -2.58 20.47
N LYS A 291 7.09 -2.40 19.97
CA LYS A 291 8.03 -1.42 20.54
C LYS A 291 7.50 0.00 20.43
N PHE A 292 6.98 0.39 19.27
CA PHE A 292 6.33 1.67 19.05
C PHE A 292 5.16 1.91 20.03
N SER A 293 4.28 0.94 20.20
CA SER A 293 3.09 1.06 21.08
C SER A 293 3.43 1.24 22.56
N ARG A 294 4.64 0.87 22.99
CA ARG A 294 5.14 0.98 24.37
C ARG A 294 5.93 2.26 24.63
N LEU A 295 6.11 3.11 23.62
CA LEU A 295 6.80 4.39 23.82
C LEU A 295 6.04 5.27 24.82
N LYS A 296 6.78 5.82 25.77
CA LYS A 296 6.28 6.80 26.73
C LYS A 296 6.73 8.20 26.31
N ASN A 297 5.90 9.20 26.60
CA ASN A 297 6.28 10.59 26.39
C ASN A 297 7.50 10.92 27.28
N LYS A 298 8.70 10.84 26.71
CA LYS A 298 9.87 11.44 27.31
C LYS A 298 9.79 12.92 26.97
N LYS A 299 9.40 13.78 27.93
CA LYS A 299 9.51 15.23 27.77
C LYS A 299 10.94 15.53 27.33
N ILE A 300 11.07 15.99 26.06
CA ILE A 300 12.31 16.51 25.48
C ILE A 300 12.49 17.94 25.97
#